data_42c4cb722b0347bf3cda266e0cda68e1
#
_entry.id   42c4cb722b0347bf3cda266e0cda68e1
#
_cell.length_a   1.000
_cell.length_b   1.000
_cell.length_c   1.000
_cell.angle_alpha   90.00
_cell.angle_beta   90.00
_cell.angle_gamma   90.00
#
_symmetry.space_group_name_H-M   'P 1'
#
loop_
_entity.id
_entity.type
_entity.pdbx_description
1 polymer ?
#
loop_
_entity_poly.entity_id
_entity_poly.type
_entity_poly.pdbx_seq_one_letter_code
_entity_poly.pdbx_strand_id
1 'polypeptide(L)'
;LYTRIMHLVPREVVLLSSLSDGTRRAVSMYATASAAYNVRMETREAFEPLASFLQGDVLAWALAACPVEVQRALALLLTHLATYDLTSAFHYVDHYATFTSRSSMVLSGSTLSHLELLRNATDHGEDGSLFWLLDECATSMGRRLLRQWIRRPLVDPVAIQARADAVSLLRERRDRILHRVVSLLTHLPDLTPGLTRILYTLVDPAELVSILLTSVSYTHLTLPTIYSV
;
A
#
# COMPACT_ATOMS: atom_id res chain seq x y z
N LEU A 1 -5.38 6.90 16.30
CA LEU A 1 -5.28 5.49 15.89
C LEU A 1 -6.26 5.15 14.78
N TYR A 2 -7.58 5.29 14.96
CA TYR A 2 -8.63 4.95 13.99
C TYR A 2 -8.35 5.53 12.57
N THR A 3 -8.09 6.84 12.46
CA THR A 3 -7.74 7.49 11.20
C THR A 3 -6.57 6.81 10.49
N ARG A 4 -5.53 6.42 11.22
CA ARG A 4 -4.35 5.76 10.64
C ARG A 4 -4.66 4.35 10.13
N ILE A 5 -5.43 3.60 10.88
CA ILE A 5 -5.88 2.26 10.45
C ILE A 5 -6.73 2.37 9.18
N MET A 6 -7.63 3.34 9.09
CA MET A 6 -8.44 3.60 7.88
C MET A 6 -7.57 3.96 6.65
N HIS A 7 -6.45 4.65 6.84
CA HIS A 7 -5.51 4.94 5.75
C HIS A 7 -4.67 3.73 5.32
N LEU A 8 -4.35 2.83 6.25
CA LEU A 8 -3.55 1.63 5.96
C LEU A 8 -4.39 0.52 5.35
N VAL A 9 -5.65 0.40 5.76
CA VAL A 9 -6.58 -0.70 5.38
C VAL A 9 -5.92 -2.07 5.55
N PRO A 10 -5.46 -2.39 6.76
CA PRO A 10 -4.79 -3.67 6.99
C PRO A 10 -5.75 -4.83 6.76
N ARG A 11 -5.22 -5.94 6.24
CA ARG A 11 -5.93 -7.20 6.11
C ARG A 11 -5.91 -8.00 7.41
N GLU A 12 -4.87 -7.80 8.19
CA GLU A 12 -4.67 -8.45 9.47
C GLU A 12 -4.22 -7.44 10.50
N VAL A 13 -4.72 -7.57 11.72
CA VAL A 13 -4.37 -6.72 12.85
C VAL A 13 -3.96 -7.62 14.01
N VAL A 14 -2.69 -7.52 14.41
CA VAL A 14 -2.15 -8.26 15.55
C VAL A 14 -2.19 -7.37 16.79
N LEU A 15 -2.76 -7.87 17.86
CA LEU A 15 -3.00 -7.14 19.09
C LEU A 15 -2.33 -7.83 20.28
N LEU A 16 -1.87 -7.06 21.26
CA LEU A 16 -1.49 -7.60 22.55
C LEU A 16 -2.74 -7.75 23.44
N SER A 17 -2.75 -8.78 24.27
CA SER A 17 -3.82 -9.01 25.26
C SER A 17 -3.91 -7.88 26.28
N SER A 18 -2.79 -7.20 26.57
CA SER A 18 -2.66 -6.11 27.55
C SER A 18 -2.97 -4.70 27.01
N LEU A 19 -3.63 -4.58 25.84
CA LEU A 19 -3.97 -3.28 25.26
C LEU A 19 -5.04 -2.54 26.06
N SER A 20 -4.94 -1.19 26.02
CA SER A 20 -5.95 -0.31 26.61
C SER A 20 -7.31 -0.46 25.94
N ASP A 21 -8.39 -0.27 26.69
CA ASP A 21 -9.76 -0.36 26.18
C ASP A 21 -10.01 0.63 25.03
N GLY A 22 -9.40 1.82 25.07
CA GLY A 22 -9.51 2.82 24.00
C GLY A 22 -8.91 2.31 22.67
N THR A 23 -7.77 1.65 22.72
CA THR A 23 -7.13 1.05 21.53
C THR A 23 -7.98 -0.11 21.01
N ARG A 24 -8.45 -0.96 21.89
CA ARG A 24 -9.30 -2.10 21.53
C ARG A 24 -10.60 -1.65 20.86
N ARG A 25 -11.26 -0.61 21.39
CA ARG A 25 -12.46 0.00 20.77
C ARG A 25 -12.16 0.56 19.38
N ALA A 26 -11.06 1.31 19.20
CA ALA A 26 -10.71 1.89 17.90
C ALA A 26 -10.46 0.79 16.83
N VAL A 27 -9.87 -0.33 17.20
CA VAL A 27 -9.64 -1.45 16.29
C VAL A 27 -10.94 -2.20 16.01
N SER A 28 -11.81 -2.42 17.01
CA SER A 28 -13.10 -3.08 16.79
C SER A 28 -14.03 -2.24 15.90
N MET A 29 -14.04 -0.91 16.06
CA MET A 29 -14.76 -0.01 15.15
C MET A 29 -14.26 -0.15 13.71
N TYR A 30 -12.95 -0.25 13.50
CA TYR A 30 -12.39 -0.49 12.18
C TYR A 30 -12.83 -1.85 11.63
N ALA A 31 -12.73 -2.91 12.40
CA ALA A 31 -13.12 -4.25 11.98
C ALA A 31 -14.61 -4.32 11.58
N THR A 32 -15.49 -3.66 12.35
CA THR A 32 -16.92 -3.55 12.03
C THR A 32 -17.17 -2.77 10.75
N ALA A 33 -16.54 -1.59 10.61
CA ALA A 33 -16.66 -0.76 9.40
C ALA A 33 -16.00 -1.41 8.16
N SER A 34 -15.12 -2.38 8.36
CA SER A 34 -14.37 -3.09 7.31
C SER A 34 -14.77 -4.55 7.17
N ALA A 35 -15.96 -4.92 7.62
CA ALA A 35 -16.46 -6.32 7.60
C ALA A 35 -16.34 -6.98 6.21
N ALA A 36 -16.56 -6.20 5.13
CA ALA A 36 -16.40 -6.70 3.77
C ALA A 36 -14.94 -7.06 3.37
N TYR A 37 -13.92 -6.67 4.18
CA TYR A 37 -12.53 -7.06 3.93
C TYR A 37 -12.09 -8.31 4.71
N ASN A 38 -12.96 -8.91 5.50
CA ASN A 38 -12.63 -10.06 6.36
C ASN A 38 -11.32 -9.81 7.14
N VAL A 39 -11.26 -8.68 7.87
CA VAL A 39 -10.07 -8.32 8.65
C VAL A 39 -9.84 -9.37 9.71
N ARG A 40 -8.72 -10.07 9.63
CA ARG A 40 -8.32 -11.05 10.64
C ARG A 40 -7.77 -10.31 11.86
N MET A 41 -8.27 -10.67 13.04
CA MET A 41 -7.74 -10.16 14.30
C MET A 41 -7.09 -11.31 15.07
N GLU A 42 -5.82 -11.13 15.41
CA GLU A 42 -5.05 -12.06 16.21
C GLU A 42 -4.62 -11.40 17.50
N THR A 43 -4.83 -12.06 18.64
CA THR A 43 -4.37 -11.57 19.94
C THR A 43 -3.21 -12.44 20.41
N ARG A 44 -2.09 -11.81 20.78
CA ARG A 44 -0.90 -12.49 21.33
C ARG A 44 -0.65 -12.03 22.76
N GLU A 45 -0.20 -12.95 23.60
CA GLU A 45 0.14 -12.68 24.99
C GLU A 45 1.60 -12.23 25.15
N ALA A 46 2.48 -12.71 24.27
CA ALA A 46 3.90 -12.44 24.30
C ALA A 46 4.44 -12.18 22.89
N PHE A 47 5.63 -11.55 22.84
CA PHE A 47 6.40 -11.32 21.63
C PHE A 47 7.90 -11.45 21.96
N GLU A 48 8.67 -11.81 20.95
CA GLU A 48 10.13 -11.85 21.06
C GLU A 48 10.71 -10.44 21.15
N PRO A 49 11.81 -10.23 21.90
CA PRO A 49 12.49 -8.92 21.94
C PRO A 49 12.91 -8.48 20.54
N LEU A 50 12.79 -7.19 20.24
CA LEU A 50 13.17 -6.64 18.93
C LEU A 50 14.62 -6.97 18.55
N ALA A 51 15.50 -7.03 19.53
CA ALA A 51 16.92 -7.35 19.34
C ALA A 51 17.19 -8.76 18.75
N SER A 52 16.27 -9.70 18.95
CA SER A 52 16.41 -11.07 18.38
C SER A 52 16.24 -11.10 16.85
N PHE A 53 15.54 -10.11 16.29
CA PHE A 53 15.28 -10.02 14.85
C PHE A 53 16.27 -9.10 14.12
N LEU A 54 16.98 -8.23 14.83
CA LEU A 54 17.83 -7.22 14.24
C LEU A 54 19.28 -7.75 14.14
N GLN A 55 19.68 -8.09 12.93
CA GLN A 55 21.06 -8.39 12.60
C GLN A 55 21.69 -7.15 11.94
N GLY A 56 22.53 -6.42 12.69
CA GLY A 56 23.27 -5.27 12.19
C GLY A 56 23.10 -4.00 13.02
N ASP A 57 24.17 -3.28 13.22
CA ASP A 57 24.28 -2.16 14.15
C ASP A 57 23.44 -0.93 13.75
N VAL A 58 23.32 -0.65 12.44
CA VAL A 58 22.69 0.57 11.93
C VAL A 58 21.16 0.56 12.16
N LEU A 59 20.52 -0.56 11.87
CA LEU A 59 19.06 -0.69 12.04
C LEU A 59 18.70 -0.77 13.53
N ALA A 60 19.47 -1.51 14.31
CA ALA A 60 19.29 -1.60 15.74
C ALA A 60 19.41 -0.23 16.40
N TRP A 61 20.41 0.58 16.02
CA TRP A 61 20.58 1.94 16.50
C TRP A 61 19.43 2.87 16.13
N ALA A 62 18.99 2.85 14.85
CA ALA A 62 17.88 3.68 14.38
C ALA A 62 16.56 3.35 15.08
N LEU A 63 16.30 2.08 15.37
CA LEU A 63 15.09 1.64 16.07
C LEU A 63 15.16 1.83 17.58
N ALA A 64 16.35 1.80 18.19
CA ALA A 64 16.55 2.12 19.60
C ALA A 64 16.18 3.58 19.94
N ALA A 65 16.28 4.49 18.96
CA ALA A 65 15.86 5.88 19.10
C ALA A 65 14.32 6.08 19.04
N CYS A 66 13.56 5.05 18.62
CA CYS A 66 12.11 5.13 18.55
C CYS A 66 11.45 4.99 19.93
N PRO A 67 10.23 5.55 20.15
CA PRO A 67 9.45 5.32 21.38
C PRO A 67 9.25 3.82 21.66
N VAL A 68 9.23 3.47 22.95
CA VAL A 68 9.12 2.07 23.40
C VAL A 68 7.87 1.36 22.84
N GLU A 69 6.77 2.10 22.68
CA GLU A 69 5.53 1.58 22.10
C GLU A 69 5.70 1.17 20.64
N VAL A 70 6.50 1.93 19.88
CA VAL A 70 6.84 1.60 18.47
C VAL A 70 7.72 0.37 18.43
N GLN A 71 8.71 0.28 19.29
CA GLN A 71 9.59 -0.91 19.39
C GLN A 71 8.79 -2.17 19.74
N ARG A 72 7.84 -2.07 20.69
CA ARG A 72 6.95 -3.19 21.05
C ARG A 72 6.03 -3.59 19.90
N ALA A 73 5.44 -2.62 19.21
CA ALA A 73 4.59 -2.90 18.06
C ALA A 73 5.36 -3.56 16.92
N LEU A 74 6.60 -3.13 16.67
CA LEU A 74 7.47 -3.73 15.66
C LEU A 74 7.90 -5.14 16.06
N ALA A 75 8.28 -5.36 17.31
CA ALA A 75 8.64 -6.69 17.84
C ALA A 75 7.47 -7.67 17.70
N LEU A 76 6.26 -7.23 18.03
CA LEU A 76 5.04 -8.03 17.85
C LEU A 76 4.80 -8.39 16.37
N LEU A 77 4.97 -7.42 15.47
CA LEU A 77 4.84 -7.62 14.04
C LEU A 77 5.89 -8.62 13.51
N LEU A 78 7.14 -8.47 13.90
CA LEU A 78 8.22 -9.37 13.49
C LEU A 78 8.04 -10.78 14.04
N THR A 79 7.62 -10.93 15.30
CA THR A 79 7.26 -12.24 15.87
C THR A 79 6.14 -12.92 15.08
N HIS A 80 5.14 -12.14 14.64
CA HIS A 80 4.05 -12.66 13.81
C HIS A 80 4.56 -13.07 12.42
N LEU A 81 5.36 -12.23 11.76
CA LEU A 81 5.89 -12.49 10.43
C LEU A 81 6.94 -13.61 10.40
N ALA A 82 7.66 -13.83 11.50
CA ALA A 82 8.61 -14.94 11.63
C ALA A 82 7.93 -16.31 11.48
N THR A 83 6.65 -16.43 11.83
CA THR A 83 5.88 -17.66 11.61
C THR A 83 5.64 -17.99 10.14
N TYR A 84 5.88 -17.02 9.24
CA TYR A 84 5.72 -17.14 7.79
C TYR A 84 7.04 -16.95 7.03
N ASP A 85 8.18 -16.90 7.72
CA ASP A 85 9.51 -16.62 7.16
C ASP A 85 9.60 -15.30 6.39
N LEU A 86 8.82 -14.28 6.79
CA LEU A 86 8.70 -12.97 6.12
C LEU A 86 9.46 -11.84 6.81
N THR A 87 10.49 -12.13 7.61
CA THR A 87 11.23 -11.12 8.37
C THR A 87 12.28 -10.37 7.55
N SER A 88 12.74 -10.93 6.42
CA SER A 88 13.81 -10.35 5.60
C SER A 88 13.52 -8.97 5.05
N ALA A 89 12.24 -8.63 4.79
CA ALA A 89 11.82 -7.32 4.30
C ALA A 89 12.12 -6.17 5.29
N PHE A 90 12.32 -6.47 6.56
CA PHE A 90 12.53 -5.48 7.62
C PHE A 90 14.00 -5.17 7.90
N HIS A 91 14.93 -5.80 7.22
CA HIS A 91 16.38 -5.55 7.38
C HIS A 91 16.87 -4.29 6.65
N TYR A 92 16.04 -3.65 5.83
CA TYR A 92 16.41 -2.48 5.06
C TYR A 92 15.96 -1.20 5.75
N VAL A 93 16.90 -0.31 6.08
CA VAL A 93 16.62 0.98 6.76
C VAL A 93 15.71 1.88 5.93
N ASP A 94 15.84 1.85 4.61
CA ASP A 94 15.05 2.66 3.67
C ASP A 94 13.54 2.34 3.68
N HIS A 95 13.15 1.20 4.25
CA HIS A 95 11.74 0.82 4.40
C HIS A 95 11.07 1.54 5.59
N TYR A 96 11.84 2.19 6.46
CA TYR A 96 11.32 2.89 7.63
C TYR A 96 11.20 4.39 7.34
N ALA A 97 9.98 4.90 7.35
CA ALA A 97 9.72 6.31 7.16
C ALA A 97 8.75 6.85 8.22
N THR A 98 9.02 8.06 8.69
CA THR A 98 8.10 8.72 9.62
C THR A 98 6.81 9.11 8.90
N PHE A 99 5.68 8.96 9.58
CA PHE A 99 4.38 9.28 8.99
C PHE A 99 4.21 10.77 8.67
N THR A 100 4.92 11.65 9.37
CA THR A 100 4.86 13.11 9.23
C THR A 100 5.63 13.64 8.01
N SER A 101 6.53 12.85 7.42
CA SER A 101 7.33 13.25 6.26
C SER A 101 6.56 13.27 4.93
N ARG A 102 5.24 13.12 4.95
CA ARG A 102 4.42 12.97 3.75
C ARG A 102 3.85 14.31 3.29
N SER A 103 4.11 14.66 2.06
CA SER A 103 3.58 15.83 1.32
C SER A 103 2.08 15.70 0.95
N SER A 104 1.31 14.90 1.66
CA SER A 104 -0.10 14.66 1.36
C SER A 104 -1.01 15.07 2.51
N MET A 105 -2.22 15.54 2.18
CA MET A 105 -3.26 15.86 3.15
C MET A 105 -3.69 14.63 3.94
N VAL A 106 -3.80 14.79 5.26
CA VAL A 106 -4.32 13.73 6.13
C VAL A 106 -5.82 13.94 6.33
N LEU A 107 -6.62 13.15 5.65
CA LEU A 107 -8.08 13.12 5.88
C LEU A 107 -8.39 12.28 7.12
N SER A 108 -9.32 12.73 7.97
CA SER A 108 -9.75 11.94 9.12
C SER A 108 -10.52 10.68 8.67
N GLY A 109 -10.56 9.65 9.49
CA GLY A 109 -11.35 8.44 9.19
C GLY A 109 -12.85 8.75 9.05
N SER A 110 -13.38 9.69 9.84
CA SER A 110 -14.75 10.17 9.72
C SER A 110 -14.99 10.91 8.40
N THR A 111 -14.04 11.75 7.96
CA THR A 111 -14.13 12.43 6.67
C THR A 111 -14.15 11.42 5.50
N LEU A 112 -13.30 10.39 5.53
CA LEU A 112 -13.29 9.34 4.51
C LEU A 112 -14.63 8.60 4.42
N SER A 113 -15.26 8.34 5.58
CA SER A 113 -16.57 7.67 5.65
C SER A 113 -17.72 8.59 5.24
N HIS A 114 -17.77 9.83 5.77
CA HIS A 114 -18.88 10.74 5.51
C HIS A 114 -18.94 11.25 4.06
N LEU A 115 -17.77 11.36 3.41
CA LEU A 115 -17.69 11.71 1.99
C LEU A 115 -17.81 10.49 1.06
N GLU A 116 -18.02 9.31 1.61
CA GLU A 116 -18.14 8.06 0.84
C GLU A 116 -17.04 7.88 -0.21
N LEU A 117 -15.81 8.23 0.16
CA LEU A 117 -14.71 8.27 -0.79
C LEU A 117 -14.35 6.90 -1.36
N LEU A 118 -14.42 5.85 -0.55
CA LEU A 118 -14.04 4.48 -0.93
C LEU A 118 -15.19 3.49 -0.82
N ARG A 119 -16.22 3.83 -0.05
CA ARG A 119 -17.36 2.99 0.25
C ARG A 119 -18.58 3.84 0.50
N ASN A 120 -19.74 3.34 0.10
CA ASN A 120 -21.02 3.96 0.42
C ASN A 120 -21.40 3.76 1.89
N ALA A 121 -22.34 4.53 2.39
CA ALA A 121 -22.84 4.45 3.76
C ALA A 121 -23.98 3.43 3.93
N THR A 122 -24.54 2.91 2.84
CA THR A 122 -25.75 2.06 2.87
C THR A 122 -25.40 0.61 3.20
N ASP A 123 -24.52 -0.01 2.41
CA ASP A 123 -24.14 -1.42 2.54
C ASP A 123 -22.64 -1.60 2.78
N HIS A 124 -21.89 -0.51 2.89
CA HIS A 124 -20.44 -0.46 3.00
C HIS A 124 -19.72 -1.11 1.82
N GLY A 125 -20.38 -1.23 0.67
CA GLY A 125 -19.82 -1.67 -0.59
C GLY A 125 -18.98 -0.58 -1.26
N GLU A 126 -18.35 -0.92 -2.39
CA GLU A 126 -17.63 0.06 -3.22
C GLU A 126 -18.59 0.81 -4.14
N ASP A 127 -19.69 0.20 -4.54
CA ASP A 127 -20.67 0.74 -5.48
C ASP A 127 -21.27 2.06 -4.97
N GLY A 128 -21.31 3.07 -5.84
CA GLY A 128 -21.81 4.41 -5.49
C GLY A 128 -20.80 5.29 -4.74
N SER A 129 -19.60 4.79 -4.39
CA SER A 129 -18.54 5.60 -3.82
C SER A 129 -17.83 6.47 -4.88
N LEU A 130 -17.10 7.51 -4.44
CA LEU A 130 -16.26 8.30 -5.35
C LEU A 130 -15.22 7.44 -6.07
N PHE A 131 -14.62 6.47 -5.36
CA PHE A 131 -13.68 5.54 -5.94
C PHE A 131 -14.31 4.73 -7.08
N TRP A 132 -15.49 4.16 -6.87
CA TRP A 132 -16.22 3.41 -7.89
C TRP A 132 -16.52 4.27 -9.12
N LEU A 133 -16.91 5.53 -8.93
CA LEU A 133 -17.19 6.47 -10.03
C LEU A 133 -15.93 6.76 -10.88
N LEU A 134 -14.75 6.79 -10.26
CA LEU A 134 -13.49 7.14 -10.91
C LEU A 134 -12.67 5.93 -11.38
N ASP A 135 -13.09 4.70 -11.03
CA ASP A 135 -12.30 3.49 -11.29
C ASP A 135 -12.46 2.96 -12.71
N GLU A 136 -11.83 3.65 -13.65
CA GLU A 136 -11.64 3.22 -15.04
C GLU A 136 -10.22 2.63 -15.26
N CYS A 137 -9.62 2.06 -14.21
CA CYS A 137 -8.24 1.59 -14.25
C CYS A 137 -8.11 0.28 -15.04
N ALA A 138 -7.21 0.26 -16.01
CA ALA A 138 -6.89 -0.93 -16.80
C ALA A 138 -6.08 -1.99 -16.03
N THR A 139 -5.42 -1.61 -14.92
CA THR A 139 -4.53 -2.50 -14.15
C THR A 139 -4.84 -2.50 -12.66
N SER A 140 -4.59 -3.63 -12.00
CA SER A 140 -4.70 -3.73 -10.53
C SER A 140 -3.77 -2.75 -9.80
N MET A 141 -2.59 -2.50 -10.35
CA MET A 141 -1.63 -1.52 -9.82
C MET A 141 -2.18 -0.10 -9.90
N GLY A 142 -2.76 0.28 -11.06
CA GLY A 142 -3.42 1.57 -11.26
C GLY A 142 -4.58 1.76 -10.30
N ARG A 143 -5.42 0.74 -10.13
CA ARG A 143 -6.53 0.75 -9.17
C ARG A 143 -6.07 1.00 -7.73
N ARG A 144 -4.99 0.34 -7.30
CA ARG A 144 -4.38 0.59 -5.98
C ARG A 144 -3.84 2.01 -5.85
N LEU A 145 -3.20 2.53 -6.90
CA LEU A 145 -2.67 3.89 -6.92
C LEU A 145 -3.79 4.94 -6.87
N LEU A 146 -4.87 4.77 -7.65
CA LEU A 146 -6.04 5.64 -7.62
C LEU A 146 -6.65 5.69 -6.22
N ARG A 147 -6.83 4.52 -5.58
CA ARG A 147 -7.30 4.40 -4.20
C ARG A 147 -6.40 5.14 -3.21
N GLN A 148 -5.09 5.10 -3.42
CA GLN A 148 -4.13 5.85 -2.62
C GLN A 148 -4.25 7.36 -2.85
N TRP A 149 -4.42 7.81 -4.08
CA TRP A 149 -4.57 9.23 -4.42
C TRP A 149 -5.82 9.85 -3.80
N ILE A 150 -6.94 9.14 -3.85
CA ILE A 150 -8.19 9.59 -3.24
C ILE A 150 -8.05 9.73 -1.71
N ARG A 151 -7.38 8.78 -1.06
CA ARG A 151 -7.17 8.84 0.40
C ARG A 151 -6.16 9.90 0.84
N ARG A 152 -5.21 10.23 -0.02
CA ARG A 152 -4.07 11.09 0.29
C ARG A 152 -3.90 12.14 -0.80
N PRO A 153 -4.77 13.15 -0.85
CA PRO A 153 -4.65 14.23 -1.80
C PRO A 153 -3.31 14.96 -1.63
N LEU A 154 -2.74 15.43 -2.72
CA LEU A 154 -1.55 16.25 -2.69
C LEU A 154 -1.86 17.61 -2.07
N VAL A 155 -0.87 18.21 -1.41
CA VAL A 155 -0.94 19.56 -0.84
C VAL A 155 -0.02 20.53 -1.62
N ASP A 156 1.05 20.01 -2.19
CA ASP A 156 2.00 20.80 -2.96
C ASP A 156 1.38 21.27 -4.29
N PRO A 157 1.24 22.60 -4.53
CA PRO A 157 0.67 23.14 -5.77
C PRO A 157 1.43 22.72 -7.02
N VAL A 158 2.76 22.62 -6.94
CA VAL A 158 3.60 22.24 -8.09
C VAL A 158 3.31 20.79 -8.50
N ALA A 159 3.24 19.89 -7.53
CA ALA A 159 2.92 18.49 -7.80
C ALA A 159 1.46 18.30 -8.28
N ILE A 160 0.51 19.13 -7.80
CA ILE A 160 -0.88 19.12 -8.28
C ILE A 160 -0.92 19.59 -9.74
N GLN A 161 -0.24 20.70 -10.07
CA GLN A 161 -0.22 21.23 -11.43
C GLN A 161 0.44 20.23 -12.40
N ALA A 162 1.57 19.67 -12.04
CA ALA A 162 2.25 18.66 -12.86
C ALA A 162 1.35 17.44 -13.17
N ARG A 163 0.53 17.01 -12.20
CA ARG A 163 -0.45 15.93 -12.41
C ARG A 163 -1.57 16.37 -13.35
N ALA A 164 -2.10 17.57 -13.18
CA ALA A 164 -3.13 18.14 -14.05
C ALA A 164 -2.63 18.29 -15.50
N ASP A 165 -1.41 18.75 -15.69
CA ASP A 165 -0.76 18.89 -17.00
C ASP A 165 -0.57 17.53 -17.67
N ALA A 166 -0.15 16.50 -16.92
CA ALA A 166 -0.04 15.14 -17.44
C ALA A 166 -1.39 14.59 -17.90
N VAL A 167 -2.47 14.81 -17.14
CA VAL A 167 -3.82 14.40 -17.52
C VAL A 167 -4.28 15.14 -18.77
N SER A 168 -4.05 16.43 -18.87
CA SER A 168 -4.38 17.25 -20.04
C SER A 168 -3.64 16.78 -21.28
N LEU A 169 -2.33 16.52 -21.15
CA LEU A 169 -1.49 15.99 -22.23
C LEU A 169 -2.01 14.63 -22.74
N LEU A 170 -2.35 13.72 -21.84
CA LEU A 170 -2.90 12.40 -22.20
C LEU A 170 -4.29 12.52 -22.85
N ARG A 171 -5.10 13.48 -22.45
CA ARG A 171 -6.43 13.73 -23.02
C ARG A 171 -6.36 14.33 -24.43
N GLU A 172 -5.38 15.21 -24.67
CA GLU A 172 -5.18 15.87 -25.97
C GLU A 172 -4.51 14.93 -26.98
N ARG A 173 -3.53 14.16 -26.52
CA ARG A 173 -2.81 13.20 -27.38
C ARG A 173 -3.52 11.85 -27.45
N ARG A 174 -4.54 11.77 -28.28
CA ARG A 174 -5.19 10.48 -28.64
C ARG A 174 -4.48 9.80 -29.81
N ASP A 175 -3.15 9.73 -29.79
CA ASP A 175 -2.35 9.15 -30.86
C ASP A 175 -2.28 7.61 -30.75
N ARG A 176 -1.77 7.00 -31.84
CA ARG A 176 -1.45 5.56 -31.91
C ARG A 176 -0.60 5.07 -30.73
N ILE A 177 0.29 5.94 -30.20
CA ILE A 177 1.19 5.61 -29.09
C ILE A 177 0.38 5.39 -27.80
N LEU A 178 -0.55 6.26 -27.48
CA LEU A 178 -1.40 6.12 -26.28
C LEU A 178 -2.26 4.85 -26.33
N HIS A 179 -2.86 4.57 -27.51
CA HIS A 179 -3.61 3.31 -27.71
C HIS A 179 -2.74 2.07 -27.50
N ARG A 180 -1.49 2.11 -27.98
CA ARG A 180 -0.53 1.02 -27.78
C ARG A 180 -0.16 0.83 -26.32
N VAL A 181 0.07 1.92 -25.60
CA VAL A 181 0.35 1.90 -24.15
C VAL A 181 -0.82 1.33 -23.37
N VAL A 182 -2.04 1.80 -23.63
CA VAL A 182 -3.24 1.29 -22.96
C VAL A 182 -3.45 -0.20 -23.26
N SER A 183 -3.31 -0.63 -24.54
CA SER A 183 -3.42 -2.04 -24.91
C SER A 183 -2.38 -2.91 -24.21
N LEU A 184 -1.17 -2.43 -24.02
CA LEU A 184 -0.14 -3.16 -23.28
C LEU A 184 -0.48 -3.22 -21.79
N LEU A 185 -0.95 -2.13 -21.20
CA LEU A 185 -1.34 -2.06 -19.79
C LEU A 185 -2.45 -3.06 -19.45
N THR A 186 -3.43 -3.26 -20.34
CA THR A 186 -4.55 -4.20 -20.10
C THR A 186 -4.13 -5.67 -19.98
N HIS A 187 -2.97 -6.02 -20.52
CA HIS A 187 -2.44 -7.40 -20.50
C HIS A 187 -1.36 -7.60 -19.43
N LEU A 188 -1.02 -6.55 -18.65
CA LEU A 188 0.01 -6.64 -17.61
C LEU A 188 -0.46 -7.46 -16.41
N PRO A 189 0.32 -8.47 -15.99
CA PRO A 189 0.10 -9.14 -14.73
C PRO A 189 0.34 -8.16 -13.56
N ASP A 190 -0.17 -8.51 -12.39
CA ASP A 190 0.09 -7.72 -11.19
C ASP A 190 1.54 -7.92 -10.72
N LEU A 191 2.41 -6.97 -11.09
CA LEU A 191 3.85 -7.06 -10.83
C LEU A 191 4.20 -7.05 -9.33
N THR A 192 3.44 -6.33 -8.51
CA THR A 192 3.77 -6.17 -7.07
C THR A 192 3.76 -7.51 -6.32
N PRO A 193 2.66 -8.30 -6.32
CA PRO A 193 2.68 -9.61 -5.69
C PRO A 193 3.57 -10.61 -6.44
N GLY A 194 3.70 -10.50 -7.77
CA GLY A 194 4.58 -11.36 -8.56
C GLY A 194 6.06 -11.22 -8.16
N LEU A 195 6.56 -9.99 -8.10
CA LEU A 195 7.94 -9.71 -7.64
C LEU A 195 8.17 -10.14 -6.20
N THR A 196 7.16 -9.99 -5.33
CA THR A 196 7.24 -10.48 -3.96
C THR A 196 7.37 -12.00 -3.92
N ARG A 197 6.60 -12.74 -4.71
CA ARG A 197 6.73 -14.21 -4.82
C ARG A 197 8.07 -14.64 -5.38
N ILE A 198 8.64 -13.90 -6.33
CA ILE A 198 10.01 -14.16 -6.82
C ILE A 198 11.03 -13.98 -5.69
N LEU A 199 10.93 -12.89 -4.92
CA LEU A 199 11.84 -12.61 -3.81
C LEU A 199 11.83 -13.73 -2.76
N TYR A 200 10.66 -14.31 -2.50
CA TYR A 200 10.49 -15.40 -1.54
C TYR A 200 10.59 -16.81 -2.17
N THR A 201 10.99 -16.91 -3.44
CA THR A 201 11.12 -18.20 -4.17
C THR A 201 9.81 -19.03 -4.22
N LEU A 202 8.67 -18.37 -4.14
CA LEU A 202 7.33 -18.98 -4.14
C LEU A 202 6.59 -18.78 -5.48
N VAL A 203 7.31 -18.36 -6.53
CA VAL A 203 6.72 -18.07 -7.84
C VAL A 203 6.56 -19.35 -8.65
N ASP A 204 5.42 -19.48 -9.33
CA ASP A 204 5.20 -20.52 -10.33
C ASP A 204 6.01 -20.21 -11.61
N PRO A 205 6.62 -21.21 -12.28
CA PRO A 205 7.38 -21.00 -13.50
C PRO A 205 6.63 -20.25 -14.62
N ALA A 206 5.34 -20.51 -14.78
CA ALA A 206 4.52 -19.81 -15.77
C ALA A 206 4.34 -18.33 -15.43
N GLU A 207 4.14 -18.02 -14.15
CA GLU A 207 4.06 -16.65 -13.65
C GLU A 207 5.41 -15.92 -13.79
N LEU A 208 6.53 -16.58 -13.49
CA LEU A 208 7.87 -16.02 -13.68
C LEU A 208 8.10 -15.60 -15.12
N VAL A 209 7.78 -16.47 -16.08
CA VAL A 209 7.88 -16.16 -17.52
C VAL A 209 7.01 -14.97 -17.88
N SER A 210 5.77 -14.91 -17.39
CA SER A 210 4.87 -13.78 -17.64
C SER A 210 5.43 -12.46 -17.12
N ILE A 211 6.00 -12.44 -15.91
CA ILE A 211 6.62 -11.25 -15.32
C ILE A 211 7.85 -10.81 -16.11
N LEU A 212 8.70 -11.75 -16.54
CA LEU A 212 9.90 -11.47 -17.34
C LEU A 212 9.52 -10.89 -18.71
N LEU A 213 8.58 -11.49 -19.44
CA LEU A 213 8.08 -10.98 -20.72
C LEU A 213 7.49 -9.57 -20.59
N THR A 214 6.78 -9.32 -19.51
CA THR A 214 6.25 -7.98 -19.18
C THR A 214 7.36 -6.97 -18.96
N SER A 215 8.40 -7.33 -18.23
CA SER A 215 9.56 -6.46 -17.98
C SER A 215 10.30 -6.12 -19.27
N VAL A 216 10.47 -7.11 -20.17
CA VAL A 216 11.06 -6.90 -21.51
C VAL A 216 10.19 -5.96 -22.36
N SER A 217 8.87 -6.15 -22.36
CA SER A 217 7.94 -5.29 -23.08
C SER A 217 7.98 -3.85 -22.59
N TYR A 218 8.10 -3.65 -21.29
CA TYR A 218 8.25 -2.32 -20.68
C TYR A 218 9.56 -1.64 -21.09
N THR A 219 10.68 -2.36 -21.08
CA THR A 219 11.97 -1.81 -21.51
C THR A 219 11.97 -1.40 -22.96
N HIS A 220 11.33 -2.19 -23.84
CA HIS A 220 11.16 -1.85 -25.25
C HIS A 220 10.29 -0.60 -25.49
N LEU A 221 9.36 -0.29 -24.59
CA LEU A 221 8.58 0.95 -24.67
C LEU A 221 9.37 2.18 -24.25
N THR A 222 10.30 2.03 -23.29
CA THR A 222 11.04 3.15 -22.70
C THR A 222 12.33 3.47 -23.45
N LEU A 223 13.00 2.48 -24.05
CA LEU A 223 14.27 2.66 -24.75
C LEU A 223 14.21 3.58 -25.98
N PRO A 224 13.20 3.56 -26.86
CA PRO A 224 13.15 4.45 -28.02
C PRO A 224 13.00 5.93 -27.68
N THR A 225 12.46 6.24 -26.50
CA THR A 225 12.28 7.64 -26.03
C THR A 225 13.56 8.27 -25.51
N ILE A 226 14.57 7.46 -25.16
CA ILE A 226 15.86 7.96 -24.64
C ILE A 226 16.84 8.27 -25.77
N TYR A 227 16.70 7.65 -26.94
CA TYR A 227 17.63 7.80 -28.06
C TYR A 227 17.11 8.69 -29.20
N SER A 228 15.95 9.32 -29.07
CA SER A 228 15.37 10.27 -30.03
C SER A 228 15.41 11.72 -29.51
N VAL A 229 16.57 12.14 -29.01
CA VAL A 229 16.91 13.57 -28.74
C VAL A 229 18.08 13.96 -29.63
#